data_1221500155ad3cfdff9a32a4e924b7c7
#
_entry.id   1221500155ad3cfdff9a32a4e924b7c7
#
_cell.length_a   1.000
_cell.length_b   1.000
_cell.length_c   1.000
_cell.angle_alpha   90.00
_cell.angle_beta   90.00
_cell.angle_gamma   90.00
#
_symmetry.space_group_name_H-M   'P 1'
#
loop_
_entity.id
_entity.type
_entity.pdbx_description
1 polymer ?
#
loop_
_entity_poly.entity_id
_entity_poly.type
_entity_poly.pdbx_seq_one_letter_code
_entity_poly.pdbx_strand_id
1 'polypeptide(L)'
;MSLVPPKPDVLLGVSDRGSTEEFNAFAELTGKHPALMQTFLGWGNSVNKAYERWRETQTRPVVAISTQNAQTLEEIITPQQIALGYGDDYLLQLNQFFATHNLPAYIRPLGEPNRCLNAWAGVECDGTLKDGEHSSYWYKEAFRRIAAITRGGLTTEALNAELAEIGLPGLQRSKGANPVSLPVAPVSIIWSPLPAGSPRIKGNFPGNYWPGSKWVDWVGTDFYAKYPVWEDLNRFYAGKQWSNKPIAITEWAMSEADEPRFAKQLINWVVTHKRVQMLTYYQGFGYGNTYELSHYPRTAGMLRKKIRRTNFLPYAEYNAGLLPPLQPKPKTPTE
;
A
#
# COMPACT_ATOMS: atom_id res chain seq x y z
N MET A 1 14.66 -3.08 3.38
CA MET A 1 14.95 -3.59 2.01
C MET A 1 13.97 -2.90 1.07
N SER A 2 14.40 -2.26 -0.02
CA SER A 2 13.47 -1.39 -0.80
C SER A 2 12.62 -2.13 -1.83
N LEU A 3 12.93 -3.38 -2.18
CA LEU A 3 12.21 -4.20 -3.16
C LEU A 3 11.84 -3.44 -4.46
N VAL A 4 12.74 -2.60 -4.95
CA VAL A 4 12.54 -1.74 -6.12
C VAL A 4 12.99 -2.47 -7.38
N PRO A 5 12.16 -2.56 -8.43
CA PRO A 5 12.59 -3.13 -9.69
C PRO A 5 13.63 -2.24 -10.38
N PRO A 6 14.43 -2.79 -11.31
CA PRO A 6 15.32 -1.97 -12.13
C PRO A 6 14.53 -0.90 -12.91
N LYS A 7 15.13 0.27 -13.13
CA LYS A 7 14.52 1.26 -14.03
C LYS A 7 14.71 0.84 -15.49
N PRO A 8 13.74 1.05 -16.35
CA PRO A 8 12.48 1.79 -16.18
C PRO A 8 11.27 0.90 -15.81
N ASP A 9 11.47 -0.24 -15.17
CA ASP A 9 10.43 -1.23 -14.95
C ASP A 9 9.43 -0.79 -13.87
N VAL A 10 8.19 -1.21 -14.06
CA VAL A 10 7.02 -0.89 -13.22
C VAL A 10 6.35 -2.20 -12.80
N LEU A 11 6.20 -2.43 -11.52
CA LEU A 11 5.42 -3.54 -10.99
C LEU A 11 3.93 -3.28 -11.25
N LEU A 12 3.31 -4.15 -12.06
CA LEU A 12 1.88 -4.10 -12.28
C LEU A 12 1.17 -4.78 -11.11
N GLY A 13 0.17 -4.13 -10.54
CA GLY A 13 -0.61 -4.66 -9.43
C GLY A 13 -2.10 -4.59 -9.67
N VAL A 14 -2.83 -5.37 -8.90
CA VAL A 14 -4.29 -5.32 -8.80
C VAL A 14 -4.71 -5.61 -7.36
N SER A 15 -5.80 -4.99 -6.88
CA SER A 15 -6.37 -5.34 -5.57
C SER A 15 -7.23 -6.60 -5.65
N ASP A 16 -7.32 -7.31 -4.52
CA ASP A 16 -8.28 -8.39 -4.31
C ASP A 16 -9.48 -7.93 -3.46
N ARG A 17 -10.53 -8.73 -3.45
CA ARG A 17 -11.72 -8.57 -2.61
C ARG A 17 -11.96 -9.79 -1.71
N GLY A 18 -10.91 -10.54 -1.44
CA GLY A 18 -10.99 -11.76 -0.63
C GLY A 18 -11.04 -13.05 -1.44
N SER A 19 -11.02 -12.97 -2.77
CA SER A 19 -10.91 -14.11 -3.69
C SER A 19 -9.83 -13.85 -4.75
N THR A 20 -9.56 -14.85 -5.60
CA THR A 20 -8.66 -14.70 -6.76
C THR A 20 -9.41 -14.33 -8.05
N GLU A 21 -10.72 -14.18 -8.00
CA GLU A 21 -11.57 -13.91 -9.17
C GLU A 21 -11.26 -12.56 -9.80
N GLU A 22 -11.15 -11.51 -8.98
CA GLU A 22 -10.85 -10.16 -9.45
C GLU A 22 -9.47 -10.08 -10.10
N PHE A 23 -8.50 -10.79 -9.51
CA PHE A 23 -7.17 -10.91 -10.07
C PHE A 23 -7.21 -11.59 -11.45
N ASN A 24 -7.89 -12.72 -11.54
CA ASN A 24 -8.00 -13.49 -12.78
C ASN A 24 -8.75 -12.69 -13.86
N ALA A 25 -9.84 -12.05 -13.50
CA ALA A 25 -10.61 -11.18 -14.42
C ALA A 25 -9.74 -10.02 -14.96
N PHE A 26 -8.97 -9.36 -14.09
CA PHE A 26 -8.06 -8.30 -14.52
C PHE A 26 -6.95 -8.84 -15.45
N ALA A 27 -6.34 -9.98 -15.12
CA ALA A 27 -5.30 -10.60 -15.94
C ALA A 27 -5.83 -11.01 -17.33
N GLU A 28 -7.03 -11.57 -17.40
CA GLU A 28 -7.70 -11.94 -18.65
C GLU A 28 -8.02 -10.70 -19.51
N LEU A 29 -8.68 -9.69 -18.93
CA LEU A 29 -9.05 -8.46 -19.62
C LEU A 29 -7.84 -7.71 -20.18
N THR A 30 -6.78 -7.64 -19.41
CA THR A 30 -5.56 -6.92 -19.80
C THR A 30 -4.59 -7.76 -20.62
N GLY A 31 -4.75 -9.08 -20.59
CA GLY A 31 -3.83 -10.04 -21.22
C GLY A 31 -2.45 -10.04 -20.60
N LYS A 32 -2.35 -9.66 -19.31
CA LYS A 32 -1.09 -9.62 -18.58
C LYS A 32 -1.29 -9.99 -17.12
N HIS A 33 -0.46 -10.89 -16.63
CA HIS A 33 -0.42 -11.27 -15.22
C HIS A 33 0.09 -10.09 -14.37
N PRO A 34 -0.61 -9.67 -13.30
CA PRO A 34 -0.07 -8.68 -12.36
C PRO A 34 1.03 -9.27 -11.47
N ALA A 35 2.10 -8.52 -11.25
CA ALA A 35 3.19 -8.89 -10.35
C ALA A 35 2.81 -8.81 -8.86
N LEU A 36 1.81 -7.98 -8.54
CA LEU A 36 1.40 -7.66 -7.18
C LEU A 36 -0.09 -7.92 -6.98
N MET A 37 -0.44 -8.36 -5.77
CA MET A 37 -1.82 -8.38 -5.28
C MET A 37 -1.92 -7.48 -4.05
N GLN A 38 -2.78 -6.46 -4.11
CA GLN A 38 -3.05 -5.60 -2.97
C GLN A 38 -4.25 -6.15 -2.19
N THR A 39 -4.01 -6.44 -0.92
CA THR A 39 -5.00 -6.95 0.01
C THR A 39 -5.25 -5.95 1.12
N PHE A 40 -6.51 -5.64 1.38
CA PHE A 40 -6.92 -4.74 2.46
C PHE A 40 -7.23 -5.54 3.72
N LEU A 41 -6.59 -5.16 4.82
CA LEU A 41 -6.78 -5.76 6.13
C LEU A 41 -7.28 -4.71 7.12
N GLY A 42 -8.33 -5.06 7.85
CA GLY A 42 -8.68 -4.36 9.08
C GLY A 42 -7.65 -4.66 10.17
N TRP A 43 -7.60 -3.81 11.21
CA TRP A 43 -6.68 -4.02 12.33
C TRP A 43 -6.92 -5.36 13.02
N GLY A 44 -5.85 -6.08 13.30
CA GLY A 44 -5.92 -7.40 13.95
C GLY A 44 -6.25 -8.57 13.02
N ASN A 45 -6.57 -8.33 11.75
CA ASN A 45 -6.88 -9.40 10.82
C ASN A 45 -5.65 -10.22 10.45
N SER A 46 -5.80 -11.56 10.48
CA SER A 46 -4.75 -12.48 10.05
C SER A 46 -4.52 -12.42 8.54
N VAL A 47 -3.26 -12.52 8.15
CA VAL A 47 -2.83 -12.60 6.74
C VAL A 47 -2.96 -14.01 6.13
N ASN A 48 -3.28 -15.03 6.91
CA ASN A 48 -3.23 -16.44 6.47
C ASN A 48 -4.11 -16.71 5.25
N LYS A 49 -5.37 -16.22 5.23
CA LYS A 49 -6.25 -16.41 4.06
C LYS A 49 -5.75 -15.65 2.83
N ALA A 50 -5.14 -14.50 3.03
CA ALA A 50 -4.55 -13.73 1.94
C ALA A 50 -3.28 -14.43 1.40
N TYR A 51 -2.50 -15.05 2.26
CA TYR A 51 -1.30 -15.80 1.87
C TYR A 51 -1.59 -16.90 0.86
N GLU A 52 -2.67 -17.66 1.05
CA GLU A 52 -3.06 -18.70 0.10
C GLU A 52 -3.37 -18.09 -1.28
N ARG A 53 -4.07 -16.95 -1.33
CA ARG A 53 -4.35 -16.26 -2.60
C ARG A 53 -3.08 -15.74 -3.27
N TRP A 54 -2.14 -15.16 -2.52
CA TRP A 54 -0.86 -14.70 -3.07
C TRP A 54 -0.03 -15.83 -3.66
N ARG A 55 -0.06 -17.01 -3.00
CA ARG A 55 0.60 -18.22 -3.51
C ARG A 55 -0.08 -18.74 -4.77
N GLU A 56 -1.40 -18.84 -4.77
CA GLU A 56 -2.19 -19.29 -5.90
C GLU A 56 -1.94 -18.43 -7.14
N THR A 57 -1.97 -17.12 -6.96
CA THR A 57 -1.77 -16.16 -8.05
C THR A 57 -0.30 -15.86 -8.34
N GLN A 58 0.64 -16.40 -7.57
CA GLN A 58 2.08 -16.16 -7.74
C GLN A 58 2.45 -14.66 -7.71
N THR A 59 1.85 -13.92 -6.78
CA THR A 59 2.04 -12.48 -6.63
C THR A 59 2.81 -12.13 -5.37
N ARG A 60 3.53 -10.99 -5.42
CA ARG A 60 4.07 -10.37 -4.22
C ARG A 60 2.98 -9.54 -3.56
N PRO A 61 2.74 -9.70 -2.24
CA PRO A 61 1.70 -8.94 -1.54
C PRO A 61 2.01 -7.45 -1.38
N VAL A 62 0.96 -6.64 -1.53
CA VAL A 62 0.86 -5.29 -0.99
C VAL A 62 -0.24 -5.33 0.07
N VAL A 63 0.14 -5.17 1.34
CA VAL A 63 -0.79 -5.28 2.47
C VAL A 63 -1.16 -3.88 2.94
N ALA A 64 -2.37 -3.46 2.62
CA ALA A 64 -2.95 -2.22 3.10
C ALA A 64 -3.64 -2.46 4.46
N ILE A 65 -3.19 -1.76 5.50
CA ILE A 65 -3.69 -1.94 6.87
C ILE A 65 -4.46 -0.69 7.28
N SER A 66 -5.70 -0.86 7.76
CA SER A 66 -6.54 0.20 8.32
C SER A 66 -6.65 0.07 9.84
N THR A 67 -7.16 1.11 10.51
CA THR A 67 -7.49 1.10 11.95
C THR A 67 -8.83 0.43 12.26
N GLN A 68 -9.58 0.08 11.22
CA GLN A 68 -10.98 -0.33 11.29
C GLN A 68 -11.14 -1.86 11.27
N ASN A 69 -12.28 -2.31 11.77
CA ASN A 69 -12.78 -3.64 11.49
C ASN A 69 -13.17 -3.75 10.00
N ALA A 70 -12.73 -4.81 9.33
CA ALA A 70 -12.96 -4.96 7.89
C ALA A 70 -14.45 -5.17 7.51
N GLN A 71 -15.30 -5.62 8.45
CA GLN A 71 -16.72 -5.90 8.23
C GLN A 71 -17.61 -4.74 8.68
N THR A 72 -17.40 -4.24 9.90
CA THR A 72 -18.27 -3.19 10.49
C THR A 72 -17.84 -1.78 10.13
N LEU A 73 -16.59 -1.59 9.67
CA LEU A 73 -15.92 -0.31 9.43
C LEU A 73 -15.78 0.56 10.69
N GLU A 74 -16.07 0.02 11.86
CA GLU A 74 -15.80 0.68 13.13
C GLU A 74 -14.31 0.77 13.39
N GLU A 75 -13.83 1.89 13.91
CA GLU A 75 -12.45 2.03 14.30
C GLU A 75 -12.16 1.20 15.56
N ILE A 76 -11.17 0.32 15.47
CA ILE A 76 -10.75 -0.59 16.55
C ILE A 76 -9.65 0.05 17.40
N ILE A 77 -8.82 0.84 16.75
CA ILE A 77 -7.62 1.45 17.36
C ILE A 77 -7.33 2.78 16.70
N THR A 78 -7.05 3.80 17.50
CA THR A 78 -6.73 5.13 16.97
C THR A 78 -5.23 5.27 16.61
N PRO A 79 -4.84 6.25 15.78
CA PRO A 79 -3.43 6.53 15.54
C PRO A 79 -2.62 6.78 16.81
N GLN A 80 -3.18 7.48 17.82
CA GLN A 80 -2.54 7.68 19.11
C GLN A 80 -2.30 6.36 19.83
N GLN A 81 -3.31 5.50 19.91
CA GLN A 81 -3.20 4.21 20.56
C GLN A 81 -2.13 3.33 19.89
N ILE A 82 -2.07 3.33 18.54
CA ILE A 82 -0.99 2.63 17.82
C ILE A 82 0.36 3.20 18.24
N ALA A 83 0.53 4.52 18.21
CA ALA A 83 1.78 5.17 18.61
C ALA A 83 2.20 4.83 20.03
N LEU A 84 1.25 4.70 20.95
CA LEU A 84 1.47 4.33 22.35
C LEU A 84 1.66 2.82 22.59
N GLY A 85 1.56 1.99 21.56
CA GLY A 85 1.90 0.56 21.61
C GLY A 85 0.73 -0.39 21.87
N TYR A 86 -0.51 0.08 21.93
CA TYR A 86 -1.68 -0.80 22.15
C TYR A 86 -1.88 -1.82 21.02
N GLY A 87 -1.29 -1.60 19.86
CA GLY A 87 -1.37 -2.49 18.70
C GLY A 87 -0.16 -3.40 18.48
N ASP A 88 0.83 -3.42 19.37
CA ASP A 88 2.12 -4.08 19.14
C ASP A 88 2.01 -5.60 18.95
N ASP A 89 1.12 -6.27 19.65
CA ASP A 89 0.91 -7.71 19.46
C ASP A 89 0.54 -8.06 18.01
N TYR A 90 -0.29 -7.25 17.36
CA TYR A 90 -0.63 -7.43 15.96
C TYR A 90 0.57 -7.15 15.03
N LEU A 91 1.32 -6.09 15.29
CA LEU A 91 2.50 -5.74 14.50
C LEU A 91 3.60 -6.81 14.62
N LEU A 92 3.79 -7.39 15.79
CA LEU A 92 4.69 -8.52 16.02
C LEU A 92 4.24 -9.78 15.26
N GLN A 93 2.93 -10.05 15.19
CA GLN A 93 2.39 -11.15 14.38
C GLN A 93 2.70 -10.96 12.90
N LEU A 94 2.55 -9.74 12.37
CA LEU A 94 2.91 -9.42 10.98
C LEU A 94 4.40 -9.60 10.74
N ASN A 95 5.26 -9.05 11.61
CA ASN A 95 6.71 -9.23 11.53
C ASN A 95 7.08 -10.72 11.49
N GLN A 96 6.60 -11.49 12.47
CA GLN A 96 6.86 -12.91 12.58
C GLN A 96 6.38 -13.69 11.35
N PHE A 97 5.19 -13.35 10.82
CA PHE A 97 4.64 -14.00 9.64
C PHE A 97 5.56 -13.82 8.42
N PHE A 98 5.90 -12.57 8.08
CA PHE A 98 6.72 -12.30 6.90
C PHE A 98 8.15 -12.80 7.04
N ALA A 99 8.72 -12.76 8.24
CA ALA A 99 10.04 -13.31 8.53
C ALA A 99 10.06 -14.83 8.43
N THR A 100 9.08 -15.53 9.03
CA THR A 100 9.01 -17.00 9.03
C THR A 100 8.84 -17.56 7.61
N HIS A 101 8.00 -16.91 6.79
CA HIS A 101 7.79 -17.34 5.41
C HIS A 101 8.86 -16.82 4.44
N ASN A 102 9.79 -15.98 4.93
CA ASN A 102 10.75 -15.25 4.10
C ASN A 102 10.09 -14.61 2.86
N LEU A 103 8.90 -14.03 3.06
CA LEU A 103 8.01 -13.54 2.02
C LEU A 103 8.23 -12.05 1.76
N PRO A 104 8.82 -11.67 0.61
CA PRO A 104 8.94 -10.26 0.23
C PRO A 104 7.57 -9.63 0.07
N ALA A 105 7.34 -8.50 0.76
CA ALA A 105 6.05 -7.83 0.78
C ALA A 105 6.19 -6.30 0.86
N TYR A 106 5.12 -5.62 0.50
CA TYR A 106 4.95 -4.19 0.76
C TYR A 106 3.88 -4.02 1.84
N ILE A 107 4.19 -3.26 2.87
CA ILE A 107 3.23 -2.88 3.91
C ILE A 107 2.83 -1.42 3.67
N ARG A 108 1.55 -1.18 3.48
CA ARG A 108 0.93 0.13 3.27
C ARG A 108 0.05 0.46 4.48
N PRO A 109 0.63 0.99 5.57
CA PRO A 109 -0.16 1.31 6.75
C PRO A 109 -0.94 2.62 6.57
N LEU A 110 -2.19 2.62 6.97
CA LEU A 110 -3.02 3.82 7.11
C LEU A 110 -2.97 4.71 5.85
N GLY A 111 -3.25 4.11 4.69
CA GLY A 111 -3.25 4.83 3.41
C GLY A 111 -4.23 6.01 3.40
N GLU A 112 -3.99 7.01 2.56
CA GLU A 112 -4.80 8.22 2.44
C GLU A 112 -5.06 8.93 3.79
N PRO A 113 -4.03 9.25 4.62
CA PRO A 113 -4.24 9.86 5.93
C PRO A 113 -4.85 11.27 5.87
N ASN A 114 -4.80 11.88 4.71
CA ASN A 114 -5.34 13.20 4.39
C ASN A 114 -6.69 13.14 3.66
N ARG A 115 -7.43 12.03 3.82
CA ARG A 115 -8.79 11.84 3.35
C ARG A 115 -9.75 11.78 4.55
N CYS A 116 -10.60 12.78 4.70
CA CYS A 116 -11.49 12.93 5.85
C CYS A 116 -12.43 11.74 6.13
N LEU A 117 -12.74 10.96 5.08
CA LEU A 117 -13.61 9.78 5.19
C LEU A 117 -12.92 8.57 5.87
N ASN A 118 -11.60 8.61 6.02
CA ASN A 118 -10.88 7.54 6.72
C ASN A 118 -10.92 7.78 8.24
N ALA A 119 -11.12 6.71 9.00
CA ALA A 119 -11.19 6.81 10.46
C ALA A 119 -9.92 7.45 11.04
N TRP A 120 -8.75 7.07 10.56
CA TRP A 120 -7.44 7.56 10.99
C TRP A 120 -7.03 8.93 10.43
N ALA A 121 -7.90 9.63 9.69
CA ALA A 121 -7.60 10.96 9.19
C ALA A 121 -7.55 11.99 10.33
N GLY A 122 -6.68 13.00 10.18
CA GLY A 122 -6.53 14.06 11.19
C GLY A 122 -7.51 15.23 11.04
N VAL A 123 -8.39 15.19 10.03
CA VAL A 123 -9.36 16.26 9.74
C VAL A 123 -10.73 15.70 9.41
N GLU A 124 -11.78 16.44 9.75
CA GLU A 124 -13.13 16.22 9.31
C GLU A 124 -13.35 16.73 7.88
N CYS A 125 -14.48 16.35 7.26
CA CYS A 125 -14.75 16.73 5.87
C CYS A 125 -15.09 18.22 5.69
N ASP A 126 -15.45 18.91 6.75
CA ASP A 126 -15.62 20.38 6.78
C ASP A 126 -14.26 21.12 6.96
N GLY A 127 -13.17 20.39 7.18
CA GLY A 127 -11.82 20.92 7.37
C GLY A 127 -11.44 21.21 8.81
N THR A 128 -12.31 20.97 9.77
CA THR A 128 -11.96 21.05 11.19
C THR A 128 -11.02 19.90 11.59
N LEU A 129 -10.24 20.11 12.65
CA LEU A 129 -9.40 19.04 13.20
C LEU A 129 -10.30 18.01 13.89
N LYS A 130 -9.98 16.73 13.72
CA LYS A 130 -10.54 15.67 14.54
C LYS A 130 -10.09 15.80 16.00
N ASP A 131 -10.57 14.91 16.86
CA ASP A 131 -10.18 14.85 18.26
C ASP A 131 -8.65 14.68 18.48
N GLY A 132 -8.22 14.76 19.75
CA GLY A 132 -6.80 14.68 20.11
C GLY A 132 -6.08 13.37 19.74
N GLU A 133 -6.79 12.27 19.52
CA GLU A 133 -6.23 10.96 19.16
C GLU A 133 -5.97 10.83 17.67
N HIS A 134 -6.60 11.68 16.84
CA HIS A 134 -6.51 11.74 15.39
C HIS A 134 -5.86 13.03 14.94
N SER A 135 -4.60 13.00 14.57
CA SER A 135 -3.90 14.18 14.05
C SER A 135 -2.79 13.75 13.09
N SER A 136 -2.28 14.70 12.31
CA SER A 136 -1.09 14.44 11.50
C SER A 136 0.14 14.10 12.35
N TYR A 137 0.19 14.53 13.61
CA TYR A 137 1.24 14.14 14.56
C TYR A 137 1.11 12.67 14.93
N TRP A 138 -0.05 12.24 15.47
CA TRP A 138 -0.27 10.86 15.89
C TRP A 138 -0.21 9.88 14.71
N TYR A 139 -0.69 10.29 13.54
CA TYR A 139 -0.51 9.51 12.32
C TYR A 139 0.98 9.21 12.04
N LYS A 140 1.85 10.24 12.11
CA LYS A 140 3.29 10.04 11.86
C LYS A 140 3.92 9.11 12.87
N GLU A 141 3.58 9.25 14.14
CA GLU A 141 4.11 8.40 15.21
C GLU A 141 3.60 6.95 15.09
N ALA A 142 2.31 6.75 14.79
CA ALA A 142 1.75 5.44 14.48
C ALA A 142 2.47 4.78 13.29
N PHE A 143 2.65 5.54 12.21
CA PHE A 143 3.34 5.05 11.01
C PHE A 143 4.78 4.63 11.32
N ARG A 144 5.52 5.42 12.09
CA ARG A 144 6.91 5.13 12.52
C ARG A 144 6.97 3.84 13.32
N ARG A 145 6.07 3.67 14.28
CA ARG A 145 5.99 2.46 15.10
C ARG A 145 5.64 1.22 14.26
N ILE A 146 4.64 1.31 13.38
CA ILE A 146 4.30 0.22 12.46
C ILE A 146 5.52 -0.16 11.62
N ALA A 147 6.22 0.82 11.04
CA ALA A 147 7.39 0.57 10.21
C ALA A 147 8.54 -0.09 10.99
N ALA A 148 8.82 0.35 12.21
CA ALA A 148 9.88 -0.20 13.04
C ALA A 148 9.61 -1.68 13.40
N ILE A 149 8.42 -1.97 13.91
CA ILE A 149 8.08 -3.30 14.40
C ILE A 149 7.92 -4.29 13.23
N THR A 150 7.23 -3.89 12.16
CA THR A 150 6.99 -4.80 11.01
C THR A 150 8.26 -5.16 10.26
N ARG A 151 9.24 -4.26 10.16
CA ARG A 151 10.56 -4.58 9.58
C ARG A 151 11.37 -5.52 10.47
N GLY A 152 11.32 -5.30 11.78
CA GLY A 152 12.17 -6.02 12.73
C GLY A 152 13.67 -5.81 12.51
N GLY A 153 14.45 -6.84 12.83
CA GLY A 153 15.91 -6.82 12.67
C GLY A 153 16.67 -6.15 13.82
N LEU A 154 15.99 -5.82 14.91
CA LEU A 154 16.56 -5.20 16.09
C LEU A 154 16.35 -6.09 17.32
N THR A 155 17.23 -5.97 18.30
CA THR A 155 16.91 -6.42 19.66
C THR A 155 15.80 -5.54 20.22
N THR A 156 15.02 -6.08 21.16
CA THR A 156 13.96 -5.27 21.80
C THR A 156 14.53 -4.05 22.53
N GLU A 157 15.72 -4.15 23.10
CA GLU A 157 16.42 -3.01 23.71
C GLU A 157 16.71 -1.91 22.66
N ALA A 158 17.27 -2.29 21.51
CA ALA A 158 17.58 -1.35 20.44
C ALA A 158 16.31 -0.72 19.84
N LEU A 159 15.24 -1.50 19.67
CA LEU A 159 13.95 -0.99 19.23
C LEU A 159 13.37 0.01 20.24
N ASN A 160 13.43 -0.31 21.54
CA ASN A 160 12.94 0.58 22.59
C ASN A 160 13.73 1.88 22.64
N ALA A 161 15.05 1.84 22.44
CA ALA A 161 15.87 3.03 22.34
C ALA A 161 15.49 3.89 21.13
N GLU A 162 15.28 3.27 19.97
CA GLU A 162 14.85 3.95 18.74
C GLU A 162 13.46 4.61 18.89
N LEU A 163 12.52 3.94 19.57
CA LEU A 163 11.20 4.51 19.87
C LEU A 163 11.31 5.68 20.88
N ALA A 164 12.15 5.54 21.89
CA ALA A 164 12.37 6.60 22.88
C ALA A 164 12.99 7.87 22.27
N GLU A 165 13.88 7.75 21.26
CA GLU A 165 14.44 8.90 20.53
C GLU A 165 13.37 9.80 19.88
N ILE A 166 12.20 9.23 19.54
CA ILE A 166 11.07 9.96 18.97
C ILE A 166 9.93 10.18 19.98
N GLY A 167 10.18 9.96 21.27
CA GLY A 167 9.23 10.21 22.35
C GLY A 167 8.14 9.17 22.51
N LEU A 168 8.31 7.98 21.95
CA LEU A 168 7.36 6.88 22.05
C LEU A 168 7.75 5.87 23.13
N PRO A 169 6.77 5.20 23.77
CA PRO A 169 7.05 4.11 24.71
C PRO A 169 7.70 2.92 23.98
N GLY A 170 8.52 2.17 24.68
CA GLY A 170 9.07 0.90 24.20
C GLY A 170 7.97 -0.09 23.82
N LEU A 171 8.38 -1.28 23.38
CA LEU A 171 7.47 -2.34 22.95
C LEU A 171 6.51 -2.74 24.09
N GLN A 172 5.21 -2.72 23.77
CA GLN A 172 4.11 -3.04 24.69
C GLN A 172 3.46 -4.37 24.29
N ARG A 173 3.30 -5.29 25.23
CA ARG A 173 2.61 -6.56 25.03
C ARG A 173 1.41 -6.64 25.95
N SER A 174 0.28 -7.09 25.40
CA SER A 174 -0.90 -7.37 26.22
C SER A 174 -0.75 -8.69 27.01
N LYS A 175 0.06 -9.63 26.49
CA LYS A 175 0.32 -10.93 27.13
C LYS A 175 1.76 -11.39 26.87
N GLY A 176 2.37 -11.96 27.91
CA GLY A 176 3.70 -12.55 27.85
C GLY A 176 4.83 -11.51 27.87
N ALA A 177 6.07 -12.02 27.92
CA ALA A 177 7.26 -11.18 27.87
C ALA A 177 7.56 -10.66 26.46
N ASN A 178 8.26 -9.54 26.38
CA ASN A 178 8.79 -9.07 25.12
C ASN A 178 9.79 -10.09 24.55
N PRO A 179 9.81 -10.30 23.22
CA PRO A 179 10.85 -11.12 22.61
C PRO A 179 12.22 -10.47 22.81
N VAL A 180 13.30 -11.24 22.84
CA VAL A 180 14.66 -10.71 22.96
C VAL A 180 15.03 -9.88 21.72
N SER A 181 14.58 -10.31 20.55
CA SER A 181 14.79 -9.63 19.27
C SER A 181 13.64 -9.88 18.31
N LEU A 182 13.46 -8.98 17.37
CA LEU A 182 12.51 -9.14 16.27
C LEU A 182 13.27 -9.68 15.05
N PRO A 183 12.77 -10.75 14.39
CA PRO A 183 13.41 -11.24 13.17
C PRO A 183 13.34 -10.20 12.04
N VAL A 184 14.30 -10.24 11.12
CA VAL A 184 14.25 -9.40 9.91
C VAL A 184 13.15 -9.92 8.99
N ALA A 185 12.12 -9.10 8.77
CA ALA A 185 11.10 -9.39 7.77
C ALA A 185 11.49 -8.73 6.42
N PRO A 186 11.37 -9.43 5.28
CA PRO A 186 11.72 -8.88 3.97
C PRO A 186 10.63 -7.93 3.44
N VAL A 187 10.25 -6.92 4.21
CA VAL A 187 9.18 -5.98 3.89
C VAL A 187 9.70 -4.60 3.54
N SER A 188 8.97 -3.91 2.66
CA SER A 188 9.14 -2.49 2.33
C SER A 188 7.90 -1.72 2.74
N ILE A 189 8.09 -0.54 3.31
CA ILE A 189 7.00 0.28 3.86
C ILE A 189 6.61 1.38 2.86
N ILE A 190 5.33 1.44 2.51
CA ILE A 190 4.75 2.43 1.60
C ILE A 190 3.99 3.48 2.41
N TRP A 191 4.39 4.74 2.30
CA TRP A 191 3.61 5.88 2.76
C TRP A 191 2.78 6.42 1.58
N SER A 192 1.44 6.47 1.70
CA SER A 192 0.57 6.80 0.57
C SER A 192 -0.57 7.75 0.93
N PRO A 193 -0.33 9.07 0.96
CA PRO A 193 -1.39 10.07 1.05
C PRO A 193 -2.05 10.31 -0.32
N LEU A 194 -3.23 10.97 -0.32
CA LEU A 194 -3.76 11.60 -1.52
C LEU A 194 -2.84 12.74 -1.99
N PRO A 195 -2.73 13.02 -3.30
CA PRO A 195 -1.80 14.03 -3.80
C PRO A 195 -2.16 15.46 -3.38
N ALA A 196 -3.42 15.74 -3.02
CA ALA A 196 -3.90 17.07 -2.64
C ALA A 196 -4.54 17.17 -1.25
N GLY A 197 -4.93 16.04 -0.66
CA GLY A 197 -5.81 16.03 0.52
C GLY A 197 -7.30 16.24 0.19
N SER A 198 -8.16 15.65 1.02
CA SER A 198 -9.62 15.78 0.99
C SER A 198 -10.13 15.96 2.43
N PRO A 199 -10.53 17.18 2.81
CA PRO A 199 -10.58 18.42 2.03
C PRO A 199 -9.19 18.98 1.68
N ARG A 200 -9.15 19.79 0.60
CA ARG A 200 -7.93 20.43 0.11
C ARG A 200 -7.67 21.74 0.86
N ILE A 201 -7.11 21.63 2.06
CA ILE A 201 -6.77 22.74 2.95
C ILE A 201 -5.29 22.67 3.36
N LYS A 202 -4.72 23.83 3.78
CA LYS A 202 -3.28 23.97 4.12
C LYS A 202 -2.79 22.92 5.13
N GLY A 203 -3.56 22.60 6.15
CA GLY A 203 -3.21 21.62 7.21
C GLY A 203 -3.31 20.16 6.76
N ASN A 204 -3.84 19.86 5.57
CA ASN A 204 -4.18 18.54 5.10
C ASN A 204 -3.40 18.10 3.83
N PHE A 205 -2.34 18.82 3.46
CA PHE A 205 -1.48 18.42 2.36
C PHE A 205 -0.54 17.26 2.75
N PRO A 206 -0.06 16.46 1.78
CA PRO A 206 0.80 15.29 2.02
C PRO A 206 1.95 15.55 3.00
N GLY A 207 2.66 16.68 2.85
CA GLY A 207 3.81 17.03 3.67
C GLY A 207 3.50 17.10 5.18
N ASN A 208 2.26 17.36 5.58
CA ASN A 208 1.87 17.37 7.00
C ASN A 208 1.89 15.98 7.63
N TYR A 209 1.77 14.94 6.81
CA TYR A 209 1.73 13.53 7.21
C TYR A 209 3.04 12.78 6.89
N TRP A 210 4.11 13.47 6.48
CA TRP A 210 5.38 12.84 6.15
C TRP A 210 6.09 12.30 7.40
N PRO A 211 6.25 10.98 7.56
CA PRO A 211 6.83 10.41 8.78
C PRO A 211 8.36 10.48 8.83
N GLY A 212 9.00 10.88 7.73
CA GLY A 212 10.44 10.96 7.60
C GLY A 212 11.06 9.84 6.77
N SER A 213 12.17 10.14 6.12
CA SER A 213 12.81 9.27 5.11
C SER A 213 13.30 7.92 5.68
N LYS A 214 13.66 7.86 6.96
CA LYS A 214 14.09 6.64 7.66
C LYS A 214 12.98 5.58 7.68
N TRP A 215 11.71 6.01 7.78
CA TRP A 215 10.58 5.15 8.00
C TRP A 215 9.88 4.69 6.71
N VAL A 216 10.19 5.33 5.59
CA VAL A 216 9.54 5.13 4.30
C VAL A 216 10.50 4.53 3.28
N ASP A 217 10.13 3.41 2.65
CA ASP A 217 10.86 2.84 1.52
C ASP A 217 10.28 3.30 0.18
N TRP A 218 8.95 3.38 0.09
CA TRP A 218 8.20 3.82 -1.08
C TRP A 218 7.24 4.94 -0.75
N VAL A 219 7.08 5.85 -1.67
CA VAL A 219 6.07 6.92 -1.59
C VAL A 219 4.95 6.59 -2.55
N GLY A 220 3.76 6.36 -2.00
CA GLY A 220 2.56 6.01 -2.74
C GLY A 220 1.58 7.17 -2.82
N THR A 221 0.63 7.07 -3.75
CA THR A 221 -0.57 7.92 -3.80
C THR A 221 -1.66 7.22 -4.60
N ASP A 222 -2.92 7.58 -4.33
CA ASP A 222 -4.07 7.08 -5.04
C ASP A 222 -4.58 8.12 -6.04
N PHE A 223 -4.99 7.66 -7.24
CA PHE A 223 -5.32 8.57 -8.32
C PHE A 223 -6.44 8.05 -9.22
N TYR A 224 -7.67 8.44 -8.93
CA TYR A 224 -8.88 7.93 -9.59
C TYR A 224 -9.38 8.84 -10.73
N ALA A 225 -10.04 8.22 -11.72
CA ALA A 225 -10.61 8.94 -12.86
C ALA A 225 -11.67 9.98 -12.45
N LYS A 226 -12.40 9.73 -11.36
CA LYS A 226 -13.38 10.65 -10.79
C LYS A 226 -12.78 11.99 -10.33
N TYR A 227 -11.51 11.98 -9.91
CA TYR A 227 -10.84 13.15 -9.32
C TYR A 227 -9.44 13.34 -9.94
N PRO A 228 -9.36 13.70 -11.24
CA PRO A 228 -8.09 13.72 -11.99
C PRO A 228 -7.28 15.00 -11.70
N VAL A 229 -6.78 15.15 -10.48
CA VAL A 229 -6.01 16.33 -10.00
C VAL A 229 -4.55 16.28 -10.50
N TRP A 230 -4.33 16.36 -11.81
CA TRP A 230 -3.02 16.18 -12.46
C TRP A 230 -1.94 17.14 -11.95
N GLU A 231 -2.28 18.39 -11.66
CA GLU A 231 -1.31 19.37 -11.13
C GLU A 231 -0.83 18.96 -9.73
N ASP A 232 -1.75 18.48 -8.89
CA ASP A 232 -1.39 18.01 -7.55
C ASP A 232 -0.56 16.73 -7.62
N LEU A 233 -0.85 15.82 -8.55
CA LEU A 233 -0.04 14.63 -8.79
C LEU A 233 1.39 15.01 -9.23
N ASN A 234 1.55 16.00 -10.11
CA ASN A 234 2.85 16.50 -10.52
C ASN A 234 3.61 17.17 -9.35
N ARG A 235 2.91 17.98 -8.53
CA ARG A 235 3.50 18.56 -7.30
C ARG A 235 3.92 17.49 -6.32
N PHE A 236 3.09 16.47 -6.11
CA PHE A 236 3.40 15.33 -5.27
C PHE A 236 4.66 14.59 -5.76
N TYR A 237 4.74 14.28 -7.06
CA TYR A 237 5.93 13.68 -7.66
C TYR A 237 7.20 14.53 -7.45
N ALA A 238 7.09 15.85 -7.56
CA ALA A 238 8.19 16.81 -7.39
C ALA A 238 8.55 17.09 -5.91
N GLY A 239 7.86 16.48 -4.95
CA GLY A 239 8.05 16.72 -3.51
C GLY A 239 9.50 16.53 -3.06
N LYS A 240 10.13 17.60 -2.52
CA LYS A 240 11.54 17.60 -2.12
C LYS A 240 11.84 16.61 -0.98
N GLN A 241 10.91 16.48 -0.01
CA GLN A 241 11.07 15.64 1.17
C GLN A 241 11.26 14.13 0.84
N TRP A 242 10.76 13.70 -0.33
CA TRP A 242 10.80 12.31 -0.80
C TRP A 242 11.35 12.17 -2.22
N SER A 243 12.15 13.13 -2.67
CA SER A 243 12.68 13.18 -4.05
C SER A 243 13.57 11.98 -4.41
N ASN A 244 14.14 11.30 -3.42
CA ASN A 244 14.99 10.12 -3.60
C ASN A 244 14.24 8.78 -3.48
N LYS A 245 12.92 8.79 -3.24
CA LYS A 245 12.13 7.57 -3.07
C LYS A 245 11.50 7.11 -4.39
N PRO A 246 11.35 5.78 -4.61
CA PRO A 246 10.51 5.26 -5.67
C PRO A 246 9.05 5.65 -5.40
N ILE A 247 8.28 5.83 -6.47
CA ILE A 247 6.86 6.23 -6.42
C ILE A 247 5.98 5.05 -6.81
N ALA A 248 4.88 4.91 -6.08
CA ALA A 248 3.80 3.97 -6.36
C ALA A 248 2.49 4.72 -6.64
N ILE A 249 1.79 4.38 -7.70
CA ILE A 249 0.35 4.62 -7.76
C ILE A 249 -0.29 3.41 -7.10
N THR A 250 -0.62 3.58 -5.83
CA THR A 250 -1.08 2.49 -4.94
C THR A 250 -2.51 2.07 -5.23
N GLU A 251 -3.33 3.02 -5.70
CA GLU A 251 -4.66 2.72 -6.21
C GLU A 251 -5.00 3.65 -7.39
N TRP A 252 -5.59 3.07 -8.41
CA TRP A 252 -6.22 3.82 -9.47
C TRP A 252 -7.33 3.00 -10.11
N ALA A 253 -8.39 3.64 -10.55
CA ALA A 253 -9.47 2.96 -11.28
C ALA A 253 -10.33 3.93 -12.08
N MET A 254 -11.17 3.35 -12.93
CA MET A 254 -12.35 4.02 -13.46
C MET A 254 -13.41 4.10 -12.37
N SER A 255 -14.31 5.07 -12.49
CA SER A 255 -15.48 5.21 -11.64
C SER A 255 -16.57 5.92 -12.42
N GLU A 256 -17.80 5.41 -12.39
CA GLU A 256 -18.99 5.98 -13.04
C GLU A 256 -18.93 5.94 -14.58
N ALA A 257 -17.85 6.34 -15.22
CA ALA A 257 -17.70 6.41 -16.67
C ALA A 257 -16.50 5.61 -17.20
N ASP A 258 -16.65 5.03 -18.40
CA ASP A 258 -15.55 4.38 -19.10
C ASP A 258 -14.70 5.43 -19.83
N GLU A 259 -13.60 5.85 -19.20
CA GLU A 259 -12.71 6.93 -19.66
C GLU A 259 -11.32 6.45 -20.13
N PRO A 260 -11.21 5.81 -21.29
CA PRO A 260 -9.93 5.31 -21.78
C PRO A 260 -8.88 6.43 -22.00
N ARG A 261 -9.32 7.69 -22.13
CA ARG A 261 -8.41 8.84 -22.24
C ARG A 261 -7.65 9.08 -20.94
N PHE A 262 -8.36 9.06 -19.80
CA PHE A 262 -7.73 9.17 -18.47
C PHE A 262 -6.70 8.05 -18.27
N ALA A 263 -7.09 6.79 -18.46
CA ALA A 263 -6.21 5.65 -18.31
C ALA A 263 -4.98 5.72 -19.23
N LYS A 264 -5.17 6.14 -20.50
CA LYS A 264 -4.05 6.38 -21.43
C LYS A 264 -3.10 7.46 -20.93
N GLN A 265 -3.64 8.55 -20.39
CA GLN A 265 -2.85 9.66 -19.84
C GLN A 265 -2.07 9.20 -18.62
N LEU A 266 -2.68 8.44 -17.70
CA LEU A 266 -2.03 7.90 -16.51
C LEU A 266 -0.88 6.95 -16.89
N ILE A 267 -1.12 6.00 -17.80
CA ILE A 267 -0.04 5.11 -18.28
C ILE A 267 1.11 5.90 -18.91
N ASN A 268 0.83 6.92 -19.70
CA ASN A 268 1.88 7.75 -20.28
C ASN A 268 2.64 8.53 -19.19
N TRP A 269 1.92 9.07 -18.20
CA TRP A 269 2.53 9.75 -17.06
C TRP A 269 3.45 8.81 -16.28
N VAL A 270 3.01 7.59 -15.97
CA VAL A 270 3.82 6.55 -15.31
C VAL A 270 5.11 6.28 -16.09
N VAL A 271 5.02 6.07 -17.41
CA VAL A 271 6.18 5.73 -18.25
C VAL A 271 7.18 6.90 -18.34
N THR A 272 6.71 8.14 -18.30
CA THR A 272 7.57 9.33 -18.39
C THR A 272 8.19 9.75 -17.06
N HIS A 273 7.60 9.34 -15.94
CA HIS A 273 8.05 9.67 -14.59
C HIS A 273 8.86 8.53 -13.97
N LYS A 274 10.16 8.47 -14.26
CA LYS A 274 11.06 7.32 -14.00
C LYS A 274 11.16 6.83 -12.56
N ARG A 275 10.67 7.60 -11.58
CA ARG A 275 10.57 7.11 -10.19
C ARG A 275 9.28 6.34 -9.93
N VAL A 276 8.32 6.37 -10.85
CA VAL A 276 7.09 5.57 -10.74
C VAL A 276 7.40 4.15 -11.16
N GLN A 277 7.42 3.25 -10.19
CA GLN A 277 7.84 1.85 -10.39
C GLN A 277 6.82 0.84 -9.86
N MET A 278 5.62 1.31 -9.50
CA MET A 278 4.47 0.49 -9.11
C MET A 278 3.18 1.16 -9.58
N LEU A 279 2.25 0.34 -10.10
CA LEU A 279 0.95 0.79 -10.61
C LEU A 279 -0.10 -0.28 -10.29
N THR A 280 -0.97 -0.03 -9.30
CA THR A 280 -1.96 -0.99 -8.81
C THR A 280 -3.37 -0.55 -9.15
N TYR A 281 -4.08 -1.36 -9.95
CA TYR A 281 -5.49 -1.14 -10.27
C TYR A 281 -6.38 -1.58 -9.10
N TYR A 282 -7.33 -0.74 -8.71
CA TYR A 282 -8.30 -1.06 -7.66
C TYR A 282 -9.53 -1.74 -8.26
N GLN A 283 -9.68 -3.04 -7.97
CA GLN A 283 -10.85 -3.84 -8.31
C GLN A 283 -11.77 -3.92 -7.10
N GLY A 284 -12.65 -2.96 -6.90
CA GLY A 284 -13.47 -2.90 -5.70
C GLY A 284 -14.84 -2.30 -5.93
N PHE A 285 -15.57 -2.15 -4.83
CA PHE A 285 -16.80 -1.36 -4.73
C PHE A 285 -16.61 -0.25 -3.72
N GLY A 286 -17.35 0.81 -3.87
CA GLY A 286 -17.38 1.89 -2.88
C GLY A 286 -18.30 3.00 -3.32
N TYR A 287 -18.99 3.61 -2.36
CA TYR A 287 -19.83 4.79 -2.61
C TYR A 287 -20.86 4.62 -3.75
N GLY A 288 -21.45 3.41 -3.86
CA GLY A 288 -22.43 3.10 -4.89
C GLY A 288 -21.85 2.83 -6.27
N ASN A 289 -20.52 2.84 -6.43
CA ASN A 289 -19.84 2.60 -7.70
C ASN A 289 -19.07 1.29 -7.71
N THR A 290 -18.94 0.69 -8.89
CA THR A 290 -17.99 -0.38 -9.13
C THR A 290 -16.72 0.19 -9.76
N TYR A 291 -15.57 -0.34 -9.34
CA TYR A 291 -14.28 -0.04 -9.93
C TYR A 291 -13.74 -1.21 -10.75
N GLU A 292 -14.53 -2.28 -10.88
CA GLU A 292 -14.13 -3.46 -11.63
C GLU A 292 -13.91 -3.14 -13.11
N LEU A 293 -12.75 -3.52 -13.63
CA LEU A 293 -12.37 -3.22 -15.01
C LEU A 293 -13.32 -3.81 -16.07
N SER A 294 -14.02 -4.90 -15.73
CA SER A 294 -15.05 -5.54 -16.57
C SER A 294 -16.18 -4.58 -16.98
N HIS A 295 -16.50 -3.60 -16.13
CA HIS A 295 -17.51 -2.58 -16.41
C HIS A 295 -17.02 -1.47 -17.37
N TYR A 296 -15.73 -1.46 -17.72
CA TYR A 296 -15.07 -0.42 -18.51
C TYR A 296 -14.36 -1.01 -19.75
N PRO A 297 -15.10 -1.60 -20.71
CA PRO A 297 -14.51 -2.40 -21.80
C PRO A 297 -13.61 -1.59 -22.73
N ARG A 298 -13.88 -0.29 -22.93
CA ARG A 298 -13.02 0.59 -23.75
C ARG A 298 -11.68 0.82 -23.06
N THR A 299 -11.70 1.03 -21.74
CA THR A 299 -10.50 1.17 -20.91
C THR A 299 -9.74 -0.15 -20.86
N ALA A 300 -10.41 -1.29 -20.65
CA ALA A 300 -9.77 -2.61 -20.66
C ALA A 300 -9.05 -2.87 -22.01
N GLY A 301 -9.71 -2.60 -23.13
CA GLY A 301 -9.11 -2.72 -24.46
C GLY A 301 -7.90 -1.79 -24.69
N MET A 302 -7.94 -0.58 -24.14
CA MET A 302 -6.79 0.34 -24.17
C MET A 302 -5.64 -0.17 -23.29
N LEU A 303 -5.92 -0.62 -22.06
CA LEU A 303 -4.93 -1.17 -21.15
C LEU A 303 -4.25 -2.38 -21.77
N ARG A 304 -5.01 -3.33 -22.34
CA ARG A 304 -4.47 -4.50 -23.02
C ARG A 304 -3.40 -4.14 -24.07
N LYS A 305 -3.58 -3.01 -24.77
CA LYS A 305 -2.60 -2.53 -25.76
C LYS A 305 -1.37 -1.88 -25.10
N LYS A 306 -1.56 -1.14 -24.00
CA LYS A 306 -0.53 -0.29 -23.40
C LYS A 306 0.40 -1.02 -22.43
N ILE A 307 -0.16 -1.89 -21.58
CA ILE A 307 0.62 -2.61 -20.56
C ILE A 307 1.29 -3.90 -21.09
N ARG A 308 1.07 -4.26 -22.35
CA ARG A 308 1.85 -5.32 -23.02
C ARG A 308 3.34 -5.03 -23.10
N ARG A 309 3.73 -3.77 -22.94
CA ARG A 309 5.13 -3.35 -22.96
C ARG A 309 5.94 -4.11 -21.91
N THR A 310 7.18 -4.41 -22.23
CA THR A 310 8.09 -5.21 -21.40
C THR A 310 8.39 -4.56 -20.04
N ASN A 311 8.36 -3.22 -19.98
CA ASN A 311 8.60 -2.48 -18.74
C ASN A 311 7.48 -2.58 -17.68
N PHE A 312 6.29 -3.10 -18.02
CA PHE A 312 5.31 -3.48 -17.02
C PHE A 312 5.54 -4.95 -16.65
N LEU A 313 6.09 -5.17 -15.46
CA LEU A 313 6.49 -6.50 -15.02
C LEU A 313 5.27 -7.37 -14.67
N PRO A 314 5.19 -8.59 -15.23
CA PRO A 314 4.11 -9.53 -14.89
C PRO A 314 4.40 -10.33 -13.60
N TYR A 315 5.66 -10.34 -13.15
CA TYR A 315 6.09 -11.01 -11.94
C TYR A 315 7.07 -10.11 -11.19
N ALA A 316 7.03 -10.15 -9.88
CA ALA A 316 8.04 -9.48 -9.06
C ALA A 316 9.32 -10.30 -9.05
N GLU A 317 10.47 -9.64 -9.20
CA GLU A 317 11.77 -10.26 -9.01
C GLU A 317 12.12 -10.32 -7.53
N TYR A 318 12.67 -11.44 -7.11
CA TYR A 318 13.17 -11.62 -5.75
C TYR A 318 14.69 -11.52 -5.75
N ASN A 319 15.26 -10.89 -4.71
CA ASN A 319 16.70 -10.88 -4.52
C ASN A 319 17.23 -12.29 -4.30
N ALA A 320 18.51 -12.49 -4.67
CA ALA A 320 19.19 -13.76 -4.43
C ALA A 320 19.10 -14.14 -2.94
N GLY A 321 18.71 -15.38 -2.66
CA GLY A 321 18.51 -15.90 -1.30
C GLY A 321 17.07 -15.81 -0.77
N LEU A 322 16.19 -15.05 -1.43
CA LEU A 322 14.76 -15.11 -1.22
C LEU A 322 14.15 -16.21 -2.10
N LEU A 323 12.88 -16.53 -1.85
CA LEU A 323 12.17 -17.55 -2.65
C LEU A 323 12.36 -17.27 -4.15
N PRO A 324 12.69 -18.28 -4.97
CA PRO A 324 12.85 -18.07 -6.39
C PRO A 324 11.56 -17.50 -6.99
N PRO A 325 11.66 -16.68 -8.05
CA PRO A 325 10.47 -16.22 -8.75
C PRO A 325 9.66 -17.44 -9.17
N LEU A 326 8.37 -17.42 -8.86
CA LEU A 326 7.49 -18.51 -9.21
C LEU A 326 7.43 -18.59 -10.75
N GLN A 327 7.75 -19.73 -11.31
CA GLN A 327 7.73 -19.93 -12.75
C GLN A 327 6.27 -19.79 -13.24
N PRO A 328 6.04 -19.11 -14.37
CA PRO A 328 4.72 -19.11 -14.99
C PRO A 328 4.27 -20.57 -15.23
N LYS A 329 3.02 -20.88 -14.86
CA LYS A 329 2.47 -22.18 -15.26
C LYS A 329 2.64 -22.34 -16.77
N PRO A 330 3.14 -23.49 -17.27
CA PRO A 330 3.16 -23.77 -18.71
C PRO A 330 1.75 -23.51 -19.26
N LYS A 331 1.67 -22.76 -20.37
CA LYS A 331 0.39 -22.63 -21.08
C LYS A 331 -0.07 -24.05 -21.42
N THR A 332 -1.23 -24.43 -20.91
CA THR A 332 -1.88 -25.65 -21.39
C THR A 332 -2.03 -25.50 -22.91
N PRO A 333 -1.57 -26.46 -23.72
CA PRO A 333 -1.85 -26.40 -25.15
C PRO A 333 -3.35 -26.35 -25.31
N THR A 334 -3.85 -25.30 -25.96
CA THR A 334 -5.23 -25.27 -26.44
C THR A 334 -5.34 -26.37 -27.49
N GLU A 335 -6.11 -27.42 -27.17
CA GLU A 335 -6.60 -28.38 -28.16
C GLU A 335 -7.46 -27.67 -29.21
#